data_913a933aa650bd89a914196706acc3fb
#
_entry.id   913a933aa650bd89a914196706acc3fb
#
_cell.length_a   1.000
_cell.length_b   1.000
_cell.length_c   1.000
_cell.angle_alpha   90.00
_cell.angle_beta   90.00
_cell.angle_gamma   90.00
#
_symmetry.space_group_name_H-M   'P 1'
#
loop_
_entity.id
_entity.type
_entity.pdbx_description
1 polymer ?
#
loop_
_entity_poly.entity_id
_entity_poly.type
_entity_poly.pdbx_seq_one_letter_code
_entity_poly.pdbx_strand_id
1 'polypeptide(L)'
;MFKSKVGFQFFADAGTLVNATGNYVNAGTGTTTAFDSANTLTPTMKTFYDTQLLENVRPDLYHAQFAEKQTLPRNHGKTVEWRKWNTLKDAETLTEGVIPTGQKMGQSSMNASIEQIGTYVTISDQLELHALDNMILGATEELGASAALSIDKRVRNVVVAGHNVQYCDKVSSSGTHTAVTGRSGLDKTALLTPLEINKAVTTLKKLGAKPINGKYVAIIHPSVSFDLRNSDGWVEAHKYAAVTEICNGEIGELHGVRFVESNNAKVFNDSTCPVKTAASDGNPAVHYSVYPTLFFGKGAFRMIDPEGGNLEMIVKNKGEIGGPLDQFSTVGY
;
A
#
# COMPACT_ATOMS: atom_id res chain seq x y z
N MET A 1 14.13 27.95 -25.82
CA MET A 1 14.27 27.81 -24.36
C MET A 1 12.89 28.04 -23.75
N PHE A 2 12.06 26.99 -23.70
CA PHE A 2 10.69 27.04 -23.19
C PHE A 2 10.72 26.75 -21.70
N LYS A 3 10.45 27.76 -20.87
CA LYS A 3 10.19 27.55 -19.44
C LYS A 3 8.75 27.13 -19.29
N SER A 4 8.50 25.82 -19.17
CA SER A 4 7.24 25.30 -18.71
C SER A 4 7.11 25.63 -17.22
N LYS A 5 6.25 26.57 -16.88
CA LYS A 5 5.77 26.73 -15.51
C LYS A 5 4.71 25.68 -15.29
N VAL A 6 5.06 24.58 -14.62
CA VAL A 6 4.08 23.68 -14.03
C VAL A 6 3.49 24.40 -12.84
N GLY A 7 2.34 25.02 -13.03
CA GLY A 7 1.55 25.57 -11.94
C GLY A 7 0.80 24.42 -11.29
N PHE A 8 1.19 24.03 -10.08
CA PHE A 8 0.32 23.24 -9.22
C PHE A 8 -0.85 24.14 -8.81
N GLN A 9 -1.99 24.00 -9.47
CA GLN A 9 -3.22 24.56 -8.93
C GLN A 9 -3.70 23.60 -7.83
N PHE A 10 -3.45 23.99 -6.59
CA PHE A 10 -4.26 23.48 -5.50
C PHE A 10 -5.69 23.94 -5.76
N PHE A 11 -6.63 23.01 -5.75
CA PHE A 11 -8.03 23.34 -5.70
C PHE A 11 -8.29 24.07 -4.39
N ALA A 12 -8.15 25.35 -4.43
CA ALA A 12 -8.44 26.22 -3.32
C ALA A 12 -9.58 27.10 -3.74
N ASP A 13 -10.35 27.39 -2.77
CA ASP A 13 -11.33 28.43 -2.68
C ASP A 13 -12.59 28.28 -3.50
N ALA A 14 -13.64 28.16 -2.73
CA ALA A 14 -15.00 28.50 -3.09
C ALA A 14 -15.06 29.95 -3.66
N GLY A 15 -14.63 30.12 -4.90
CA GLY A 15 -14.57 31.42 -5.53
C GLY A 15 -14.08 31.41 -6.96
N THR A 16 -13.51 30.30 -7.44
CA THR A 16 -13.07 30.23 -8.83
C THR A 16 -14.23 29.79 -9.72
N LEU A 17 -14.67 30.69 -10.56
CA LEU A 17 -15.67 30.45 -11.59
C LEU A 17 -15.14 29.46 -12.60
N VAL A 18 -15.57 28.24 -12.50
CA VAL A 18 -15.59 27.30 -13.60
C VAL A 18 -16.93 27.54 -14.31
N ASN A 19 -16.94 27.72 -15.62
CA ASN A 19 -18.08 27.89 -16.51
C ASN A 19 -19.43 27.30 -16.02
N ALA A 20 -19.99 27.88 -14.96
CA ALA A 20 -21.25 27.49 -14.40
C ALA A 20 -22.22 28.63 -14.62
N THR A 21 -23.34 28.35 -15.22
CA THR A 21 -24.52 29.21 -15.12
C THR A 21 -25.02 29.13 -13.68
N GLY A 22 -24.40 29.80 -12.79
CA GLY A 22 -24.77 29.86 -11.40
C GLY A 22 -24.02 30.96 -10.72
N ASN A 23 -24.66 31.60 -9.85
CA ASN A 23 -24.30 32.82 -9.19
C ASN A 23 -22.85 32.79 -8.61
N TYR A 24 -22.07 33.76 -8.99
CA TYR A 24 -20.76 34.03 -8.41
C TYR A 24 -20.95 34.87 -7.12
N VAL A 25 -20.02 34.68 -6.20
CA VAL A 25 -19.91 35.50 -5.01
C VAL A 25 -19.34 36.85 -5.42
N ASN A 26 -20.13 37.90 -5.29
CA ASN A 26 -19.64 39.22 -5.54
C ASN A 26 -18.75 39.62 -4.34
N ALA A 27 -17.46 39.76 -4.57
CA ALA A 27 -16.46 40.05 -3.54
C ALA A 27 -16.69 41.38 -2.79
N GLY A 28 -17.66 42.18 -3.23
CA GLY A 28 -17.99 43.50 -2.63
C GLY A 28 -19.14 43.50 -1.63
N THR A 29 -19.99 42.49 -1.56
CA THR A 29 -21.22 42.54 -0.74
C THR A 29 -21.41 41.35 0.21
N GLY A 30 -20.58 40.36 0.20
CA GLY A 30 -20.64 39.26 1.16
C GLY A 30 -21.90 38.37 1.14
N THR A 31 -22.74 38.49 0.13
CA THR A 31 -23.98 37.72 0.04
C THR A 31 -23.70 36.42 -0.74
N THR A 32 -23.67 35.32 -0.03
CA THR A 32 -23.66 33.98 -0.60
C THR A 32 -25.05 33.65 -1.13
N THR A 33 -25.24 33.71 -2.43
CA THR A 33 -26.38 33.06 -3.07
C THR A 33 -26.05 31.57 -3.25
N ALA A 34 -26.95 30.71 -2.79
CA ALA A 34 -26.80 29.28 -2.83
C ALA A 34 -26.51 28.81 -4.28
N PHE A 35 -25.46 27.98 -4.41
CA PHE A 35 -25.23 27.25 -5.64
C PHE A 35 -26.42 26.32 -5.89
N ASP A 36 -27.10 26.53 -6.99
CA ASP A 36 -28.02 25.53 -7.49
C ASP A 36 -27.16 24.35 -7.96
N SER A 37 -27.40 23.19 -7.38
CA SER A 37 -26.63 21.96 -7.62
C SER A 37 -26.85 21.34 -8.99
N ALA A 38 -27.58 22.00 -9.87
CA ALA A 38 -27.71 21.62 -11.26
C ALA A 38 -26.59 22.27 -12.08
N ASN A 39 -25.45 21.62 -12.14
CA ASN A 39 -24.42 21.89 -13.14
C ASN A 39 -24.95 21.52 -14.53
N THR A 40 -25.89 22.31 -15.02
CA THR A 40 -26.34 22.25 -16.40
C THR A 40 -25.44 23.14 -17.25
N LEU A 41 -24.49 22.55 -17.89
CA LEU A 41 -23.79 23.17 -19.02
C LEU A 41 -24.82 23.66 -20.01
N THR A 42 -24.85 24.97 -20.30
CA THR A 42 -25.77 25.53 -21.30
C THR A 42 -25.51 24.85 -22.66
N PRO A 43 -26.55 24.48 -23.40
CA PRO A 43 -26.41 23.79 -24.69
C PRO A 43 -25.58 24.55 -25.75
N THR A 44 -25.34 25.85 -25.50
CA THR A 44 -24.55 26.73 -26.38
C THR A 44 -23.04 26.69 -26.11
N MET A 45 -22.60 26.15 -24.98
CA MET A 45 -21.18 25.94 -24.71
C MET A 45 -20.78 24.54 -25.23
N LYS A 46 -20.27 24.46 -26.42
CA LYS A 46 -19.56 23.25 -26.88
C LYS A 46 -18.21 23.24 -26.19
N THR A 47 -18.11 22.54 -25.07
CA THR A 47 -16.84 22.12 -24.52
C THR A 47 -16.19 21.17 -25.53
N PHE A 48 -15.00 21.50 -25.97
CA PHE A 48 -14.19 20.58 -26.77
C PHE A 48 -13.72 19.50 -25.77
N TYR A 49 -14.30 18.33 -25.87
CA TYR A 49 -13.81 17.16 -25.17
C TYR A 49 -12.67 16.59 -26.01
N ASP A 50 -11.48 16.58 -25.46
CA ASP A 50 -10.40 15.80 -26.02
C ASP A 50 -10.79 14.32 -25.91
N THR A 51 -10.71 13.60 -27.02
CA THR A 51 -11.01 12.17 -27.08
C THR A 51 -9.97 11.31 -26.37
N GLN A 52 -8.89 11.90 -25.86
CA GLN A 52 -7.91 11.20 -25.01
C GLN A 52 -8.37 11.26 -23.55
N LEU A 53 -8.79 10.12 -23.04
CA LEU A 53 -9.00 9.94 -21.61
C LEU A 53 -7.65 10.12 -20.90
N LEU A 54 -7.59 11.02 -19.91
CA LEU A 54 -6.40 11.15 -19.08
C LEU A 54 -6.27 9.87 -18.24
N GLU A 55 -5.14 9.19 -18.37
CA GLU A 55 -4.86 8.04 -17.53
C GLU A 55 -4.73 8.48 -16.06
N ASN A 56 -5.50 7.82 -15.21
CA ASN A 56 -5.38 8.02 -13.78
C ASN A 56 -4.03 7.49 -13.27
N VAL A 57 -3.35 8.26 -12.45
CA VAL A 57 -2.14 7.81 -11.77
C VAL A 57 -2.47 6.63 -10.88
N ARG A 58 -1.91 5.47 -11.19
CA ARG A 58 -2.12 4.23 -10.43
C ARG A 58 -0.96 4.00 -9.47
N PRO A 59 -1.23 3.57 -8.24
CA PRO A 59 -0.15 3.26 -7.30
C PRO A 59 0.59 1.99 -7.73
N ASP A 60 1.89 1.97 -7.49
CA ASP A 60 2.71 0.79 -7.73
C ASP A 60 2.40 -0.33 -6.73
N LEU A 61 2.19 -1.54 -7.23
CA LEU A 61 1.71 -2.69 -6.48
C LEU A 61 2.84 -3.71 -6.28
N TYR A 62 3.57 -3.59 -5.18
CA TYR A 62 4.75 -4.41 -4.92
C TYR A 62 4.56 -5.46 -3.82
N HIS A 63 3.55 -5.32 -2.93
CA HIS A 63 3.45 -6.17 -1.76
C HIS A 63 3.16 -7.63 -2.11
N ALA A 64 2.31 -7.88 -3.11
CA ALA A 64 1.92 -9.23 -3.51
C ALA A 64 3.02 -10.02 -4.24
N GLN A 65 3.99 -9.33 -4.87
CA GLN A 65 5.01 -10.01 -5.69
C GLN A 65 6.06 -10.76 -4.86
N PHE A 66 6.28 -10.39 -3.60
CA PHE A 66 7.24 -11.03 -2.70
C PHE A 66 6.64 -12.17 -1.87
N ALA A 67 5.34 -12.45 -2.05
CA ALA A 67 4.66 -13.56 -1.41
C ALA A 67 5.09 -14.91 -2.00
N GLU A 68 5.28 -15.92 -1.16
CA GLU A 68 5.36 -17.30 -1.62
C GLU A 68 3.96 -17.80 -1.95
N LYS A 69 3.69 -18.04 -3.24
CA LYS A 69 2.37 -18.49 -3.69
C LYS A 69 2.21 -19.98 -3.43
N GLN A 70 1.06 -20.34 -2.86
CA GLN A 70 0.66 -21.74 -2.69
C GLN A 70 -0.67 -21.99 -3.35
N THR A 71 -0.71 -22.90 -4.30
CA THR A 71 -1.93 -23.30 -5.00
C THR A 71 -2.81 -24.13 -4.08
N LEU A 72 -4.10 -23.79 -3.99
CA LEU A 72 -5.12 -24.60 -3.36
C LEU A 72 -5.94 -25.31 -4.44
N PRO A 73 -5.91 -26.66 -4.51
CA PRO A 73 -6.72 -27.41 -5.47
C PRO A 73 -8.21 -27.20 -5.26
N ARG A 74 -8.98 -27.36 -6.32
CA ARG A 74 -10.45 -27.32 -6.26
C ARG A 74 -10.99 -28.37 -5.30
N ASN A 75 -12.10 -28.09 -4.64
CA ASN A 75 -12.82 -29.01 -3.71
C ASN A 75 -12.07 -29.38 -2.42
N HIS A 76 -11.01 -28.65 -2.04
CA HIS A 76 -10.23 -28.89 -0.82
C HIS A 76 -10.59 -27.98 0.36
N GLY A 77 -11.76 -27.33 0.29
CA GLY A 77 -12.25 -26.46 1.36
C GLY A 77 -11.76 -25.01 1.26
N LYS A 78 -12.13 -24.21 2.24
CA LYS A 78 -11.91 -22.77 2.28
C LYS A 78 -10.67 -22.37 3.09
N THR A 79 -10.16 -23.27 3.94
CA THR A 79 -9.08 -22.98 4.90
C THR A 79 -7.85 -23.82 4.59
N VAL A 80 -6.71 -23.18 4.58
CA VAL A 80 -5.40 -23.84 4.46
C VAL A 80 -4.69 -23.79 5.80
N GLU A 81 -4.18 -24.93 6.25
CA GLU A 81 -3.38 -25.05 7.45
C GLU A 81 -1.94 -25.36 7.08
N TRP A 82 -1.00 -24.53 7.56
CA TRP A 82 0.43 -24.81 7.47
C TRP A 82 0.93 -25.28 8.82
N ARG A 83 1.74 -26.34 8.81
CA ARG A 83 2.32 -26.92 10.01
C ARG A 83 3.83 -26.80 9.98
N LYS A 84 4.38 -26.48 11.13
CA LYS A 84 5.82 -26.38 11.35
C LYS A 84 6.21 -27.21 12.56
N TRP A 85 7.24 -28.04 12.42
CA TRP A 85 7.86 -28.71 13.54
C TRP A 85 8.69 -27.73 14.36
N ASN A 86 8.57 -27.79 15.66
CA ASN A 86 9.41 -27.01 16.55
C ASN A 86 10.83 -27.63 16.57
N THR A 87 11.84 -26.78 16.61
CA THR A 87 13.24 -27.24 16.68
C THR A 87 13.46 -28.01 17.98
N LEU A 88 14.09 -29.16 17.86
CA LEU A 88 14.52 -29.93 19.02
C LEU A 88 15.68 -29.22 19.73
N LYS A 89 15.89 -29.54 21.01
CA LYS A 89 17.07 -29.10 21.76
C LYS A 89 18.33 -29.81 21.23
N ASP A 90 19.47 -29.20 21.45
CA ASP A 90 20.75 -29.80 21.14
C ASP A 90 20.93 -31.13 21.85
N ALA A 91 21.78 -31.98 21.29
CA ALA A 91 22.12 -33.25 21.92
C ALA A 91 22.93 -33.03 23.20
N GLU A 92 22.57 -33.75 24.23
CA GLU A 92 23.31 -33.74 25.53
C GLU A 92 24.32 -34.89 25.57
N THR A 93 25.37 -34.75 26.38
CA THR A 93 26.35 -35.82 26.63
C THR A 93 25.67 -36.97 27.36
N LEU A 94 25.88 -38.20 26.87
CA LEU A 94 25.32 -39.40 27.48
C LEU A 94 26.21 -39.89 28.60
N THR A 95 25.59 -40.36 29.68
CA THR A 95 26.27 -41.05 30.79
C THR A 95 26.17 -42.53 30.53
N GLU A 96 27.28 -43.22 30.65
CA GLU A 96 27.36 -44.66 30.48
C GLU A 96 26.45 -45.42 31.46
N GLY A 97 25.63 -46.35 30.93
CA GLY A 97 24.67 -47.10 31.74
C GLY A 97 23.36 -46.42 32.08
N VAL A 98 23.15 -45.16 31.67
CA VAL A 98 21.92 -44.40 31.89
C VAL A 98 21.15 -44.21 30.62
N ILE A 99 19.88 -44.62 30.56
CA ILE A 99 19.00 -44.36 29.45
C ILE A 99 18.54 -42.90 29.45
N PRO A 100 18.88 -42.10 28.44
CA PRO A 100 18.49 -40.68 28.39
C PRO A 100 16.99 -40.54 28.20
N THR A 101 16.42 -39.45 28.73
CA THR A 101 15.03 -39.09 28.51
C THR A 101 14.85 -38.57 27.07
N GLY A 102 14.00 -39.20 26.28
CA GLY A 102 13.71 -38.77 24.92
C GLY A 102 13.10 -37.38 24.86
N GLN A 103 13.37 -36.62 23.79
CA GLN A 103 12.77 -35.32 23.55
C GLN A 103 11.38 -35.48 22.92
N LYS A 104 10.46 -34.60 23.33
CA LYS A 104 9.09 -34.55 22.77
C LYS A 104 9.07 -33.62 21.56
N MET A 105 8.59 -34.11 20.42
CA MET A 105 8.35 -33.28 19.24
C MET A 105 7.10 -32.41 19.44
N GLY A 106 7.25 -31.12 19.23
CA GLY A 106 6.14 -30.15 19.20
C GLY A 106 5.85 -29.74 17.77
N GLN A 107 4.61 -29.39 17.48
CA GLN A 107 4.15 -28.86 16.20
C GLN A 107 3.38 -27.57 16.43
N SER A 108 3.65 -26.55 15.63
CA SER A 108 2.86 -25.31 15.56
C SER A 108 2.15 -25.25 14.21
N SER A 109 0.89 -24.77 14.22
CA SER A 109 0.09 -24.59 13.01
C SER A 109 -0.30 -23.14 12.82
N MET A 110 -0.50 -22.78 11.57
CA MET A 110 -0.99 -21.48 11.13
C MET A 110 -2.08 -21.70 10.10
N ASN A 111 -3.21 -21.06 10.28
CA ASN A 111 -4.38 -21.20 9.42
C ASN A 111 -4.63 -19.90 8.64
N ALA A 112 -5.03 -20.02 7.39
CA ALA A 112 -5.54 -18.92 6.60
C ALA A 112 -6.81 -19.35 5.86
N SER A 113 -7.79 -18.45 5.77
CA SER A 113 -9.05 -18.64 5.07
C SER A 113 -9.11 -17.78 3.82
N ILE A 114 -9.75 -18.30 2.77
CA ILE A 114 -10.00 -17.59 1.53
C ILE A 114 -11.28 -16.80 1.66
N GLU A 115 -11.27 -15.54 1.23
CA GLU A 115 -12.43 -14.66 1.14
C GLU A 115 -12.65 -14.28 -0.33
N GLN A 116 -13.92 -14.23 -0.72
CA GLN A 116 -14.30 -13.74 -2.02
C GLN A 116 -14.42 -12.21 -1.97
N ILE A 117 -13.85 -11.54 -2.94
CA ILE A 117 -13.88 -10.08 -3.11
C ILE A 117 -14.42 -9.76 -4.48
N GLY A 118 -15.24 -8.72 -4.58
CA GLY A 118 -15.74 -8.25 -5.86
C GLY A 118 -16.41 -6.89 -5.71
N THR A 119 -16.49 -6.19 -6.81
CA THR A 119 -17.28 -4.96 -6.95
C THR A 119 -17.80 -4.85 -8.36
N TYR A 120 -18.82 -4.03 -8.57
CA TYR A 120 -19.38 -3.80 -9.88
C TYR A 120 -19.84 -2.36 -10.08
N VAL A 121 -19.91 -1.93 -11.32
CA VAL A 121 -20.45 -0.63 -11.74
C VAL A 121 -21.70 -0.89 -12.58
N THR A 122 -22.75 -0.13 -12.32
CA THR A 122 -24.00 -0.17 -13.11
C THR A 122 -24.03 1.01 -14.07
N ILE A 123 -24.31 0.73 -15.33
CA ILE A 123 -24.37 1.70 -16.42
C ILE A 123 -25.81 1.69 -16.96
N SER A 124 -26.45 2.87 -17.04
CA SER A 124 -27.78 2.97 -17.61
C SER A 124 -27.72 3.03 -19.16
N ASP A 125 -28.78 2.57 -19.79
CA ASP A 125 -28.89 2.57 -21.25
C ASP A 125 -28.86 3.98 -21.86
N GLN A 126 -29.44 4.97 -21.18
CA GLN A 126 -29.36 6.36 -21.60
C GLN A 126 -27.91 6.89 -21.56
N LEU A 127 -27.15 6.53 -20.54
CA LEU A 127 -25.75 6.92 -20.46
C LEU A 127 -24.95 6.28 -21.59
N GLU A 128 -25.15 5.00 -21.85
CA GLU A 128 -24.46 4.28 -22.93
C GLU A 128 -24.81 4.87 -24.33
N LEU A 129 -26.07 5.32 -24.52
CA LEU A 129 -26.51 5.90 -25.78
C LEU A 129 -25.99 7.33 -26.02
N HIS A 130 -25.85 8.12 -24.94
CA HIS A 130 -25.53 9.55 -25.05
C HIS A 130 -24.09 9.88 -24.67
N ALA A 131 -23.35 8.96 -24.06
CA ALA A 131 -21.94 9.17 -23.72
C ALA A 131 -21.08 9.25 -24.99
N LEU A 132 -20.16 10.19 -25.00
CA LEU A 132 -19.19 10.36 -26.07
C LEU A 132 -18.13 9.24 -26.03
N ASP A 133 -17.78 8.78 -24.83
CA ASP A 133 -16.77 7.77 -24.57
C ASP A 133 -17.40 6.39 -24.33
N ASN A 134 -16.61 5.33 -24.58
CA ASN A 134 -17.03 3.97 -24.29
C ASN A 134 -16.99 3.69 -22.78
N MET A 135 -18.13 3.85 -22.11
CA MET A 135 -18.27 3.70 -20.68
C MET A 135 -17.96 2.28 -20.17
N ILE A 136 -18.24 1.27 -20.96
CA ILE A 136 -17.97 -0.14 -20.60
C ILE A 136 -16.46 -0.39 -20.57
N LEU A 137 -15.73 0.12 -21.56
CA LEU A 137 -14.28 -0.02 -21.63
C LEU A 137 -13.61 0.71 -20.46
N GLY A 138 -13.96 1.97 -20.22
CA GLY A 138 -13.44 2.75 -19.10
C GLY A 138 -13.74 2.11 -17.75
N ALA A 139 -14.97 1.60 -17.54
CA ALA A 139 -15.32 0.88 -16.31
C ALA A 139 -14.50 -0.40 -16.14
N THR A 140 -14.22 -1.14 -17.20
CA THR A 140 -13.40 -2.36 -17.17
C THR A 140 -11.97 -2.06 -16.73
N GLU A 141 -11.36 -1.00 -17.27
CA GLU A 141 -9.99 -0.58 -16.91
C GLU A 141 -9.89 -0.14 -15.46
N GLU A 142 -10.82 0.69 -14.99
CA GLU A 142 -10.83 1.16 -13.59
C GLU A 142 -11.14 0.03 -12.60
N LEU A 143 -12.03 -0.89 -12.96
CA LEU A 143 -12.31 -2.07 -12.13
C LEU A 143 -11.10 -3.00 -12.05
N GLY A 144 -10.36 -3.18 -13.15
CA GLY A 144 -9.10 -3.95 -13.13
C GLY A 144 -8.06 -3.34 -12.20
N ALA A 145 -7.87 -2.02 -12.26
CA ALA A 145 -6.99 -1.31 -11.35
C ALA A 145 -7.45 -1.40 -9.89
N SER A 146 -8.75 -1.28 -9.63
CA SER A 146 -9.35 -1.43 -8.30
C SER A 146 -9.15 -2.83 -7.73
N ALA A 147 -9.30 -3.86 -8.55
CA ALA A 147 -9.08 -5.25 -8.14
C ALA A 147 -7.63 -5.48 -7.69
N ALA A 148 -6.67 -5.07 -8.51
CA ALA A 148 -5.25 -5.19 -8.21
C ALA A 148 -4.87 -4.43 -6.93
N LEU A 149 -5.34 -3.19 -6.79
CA LEU A 149 -5.12 -2.37 -5.59
C LEU A 149 -5.75 -2.99 -4.33
N SER A 150 -6.94 -3.60 -4.45
CA SER A 150 -7.63 -4.25 -3.33
C SER A 150 -6.86 -5.46 -2.81
N ILE A 151 -6.29 -6.27 -3.70
CA ILE A 151 -5.44 -7.41 -3.35
C ILE A 151 -4.17 -6.92 -2.64
N ASP A 152 -3.47 -5.94 -3.22
CA ASP A 152 -2.22 -5.42 -2.66
C ASP A 152 -2.42 -4.80 -1.28
N LYS A 153 -3.49 -4.02 -1.08
CA LYS A 153 -3.86 -3.46 0.24
C LYS A 153 -4.14 -4.53 1.28
N ARG A 154 -4.79 -5.64 0.92
CA ARG A 154 -5.06 -6.75 1.83
C ARG A 154 -3.76 -7.43 2.24
N VAL A 155 -2.90 -7.77 1.28
CA VAL A 155 -1.57 -8.35 1.55
C VAL A 155 -0.76 -7.42 2.45
N ARG A 156 -0.67 -6.14 2.08
CA ARG A 156 0.01 -5.11 2.88
C ARG A 156 -0.49 -5.07 4.33
N ASN A 157 -1.80 -5.04 4.54
CA ASN A 157 -2.38 -4.92 5.87
C ASN A 157 -2.07 -6.16 6.73
N VAL A 158 -2.08 -7.36 6.15
CA VAL A 158 -1.71 -8.60 6.84
C VAL A 158 -0.24 -8.58 7.23
N VAL A 159 0.65 -8.19 6.31
CA VAL A 159 2.09 -8.15 6.58
C VAL A 159 2.43 -7.10 7.64
N VAL A 160 1.81 -5.92 7.58
CA VAL A 160 2.02 -4.84 8.57
C VAL A 160 1.50 -5.21 9.97
N ALA A 161 0.51 -6.10 10.07
CA ALA A 161 -0.01 -6.61 11.34
C ALA A 161 0.92 -7.63 12.04
N GLY A 162 2.07 -7.97 11.44
CA GLY A 162 3.05 -8.91 12.02
C GLY A 162 3.60 -8.46 13.37
N HIS A 163 4.02 -9.42 14.20
CA HIS A 163 4.52 -9.16 15.56
C HIS A 163 5.99 -8.78 15.63
N ASN A 164 6.78 -9.07 14.60
CA ASN A 164 8.20 -8.74 14.57
C ASN A 164 8.39 -7.27 14.16
N VAL A 165 8.29 -6.37 15.11
CA VAL A 165 8.39 -4.93 14.89
C VAL A 165 9.63 -4.39 15.60
N GLN A 166 10.45 -3.65 14.87
CA GLN A 166 11.56 -2.86 15.38
C GLN A 166 11.22 -1.38 15.18
N TYR A 167 11.44 -0.58 16.22
CA TYR A 167 11.26 0.87 16.14
C TYR A 167 12.62 1.54 15.96
N CYS A 168 12.67 2.61 15.16
CA CYS A 168 13.87 3.43 15.04
C CYS A 168 14.16 4.14 16.36
N ASP A 169 15.44 4.27 16.69
CA ASP A 169 15.88 5.00 17.88
C ASP A 169 15.60 6.49 17.71
N LYS A 170 15.32 7.16 18.82
CA LYS A 170 15.34 8.61 18.87
C LYS A 170 16.77 9.11 18.95
N VAL A 171 17.06 10.18 18.24
CA VAL A 171 18.37 10.83 18.26
C VAL A 171 18.25 12.17 18.98
N SER A 172 18.94 12.31 20.12
CA SER A 172 19.04 13.57 20.86
C SER A 172 19.92 14.57 20.10
N SER A 173 19.77 15.85 20.41
CA SER A 173 20.66 16.91 19.90
C SER A 173 22.14 16.69 20.22
N SER A 174 22.44 15.90 21.23
CA SER A 174 23.81 15.45 21.58
C SER A 174 24.29 14.21 20.81
N GLY A 175 23.47 13.68 19.86
CA GLY A 175 23.81 12.46 19.11
C GLY A 175 23.55 11.16 19.89
N THR A 176 22.92 11.22 21.05
CA THR A 176 22.62 10.02 21.85
C THR A 176 21.40 9.30 21.27
N HIS A 177 21.55 7.99 21.00
CA HIS A 177 20.48 7.12 20.57
C HIS A 177 19.71 6.56 21.76
N THR A 178 18.38 6.69 21.74
CA THR A 178 17.48 6.15 22.77
C THR A 178 16.51 5.18 22.11
N ALA A 179 16.54 3.94 22.58
CA ALA A 179 15.66 2.89 22.05
C ALA A 179 14.18 3.18 22.36
N VAL A 180 13.34 2.90 21.39
CA VAL A 180 11.87 3.07 21.45
C VAL A 180 11.22 1.70 21.46
N THR A 181 10.28 1.47 22.36
CA THR A 181 9.60 0.17 22.52
C THR A 181 8.18 0.16 21.94
N GLY A 182 7.66 1.29 21.52
CA GLY A 182 6.31 1.40 21.01
C GLY A 182 6.11 2.58 20.05
N ARG A 183 5.09 2.50 19.23
CA ARG A 183 4.79 3.51 18.22
C ARG A 183 4.57 4.91 18.81
N SER A 184 3.86 5.00 19.93
CA SER A 184 3.59 6.27 20.61
C SER A 184 4.86 6.96 21.15
N GLY A 185 5.93 6.18 21.31
CA GLY A 185 7.22 6.70 21.77
C GLY A 185 8.07 7.32 20.68
N LEU A 186 7.74 7.21 19.41
CA LEU A 186 8.50 7.81 18.30
C LEU A 186 8.39 9.34 18.33
N ASP A 187 9.32 10.02 17.69
CA ASP A 187 9.28 11.46 17.45
C ASP A 187 9.88 11.81 16.07
N LYS A 188 9.98 13.08 15.76
CA LYS A 188 10.51 13.57 14.49
C LYS A 188 11.98 13.21 14.22
N THR A 189 12.72 12.76 15.23
CA THR A 189 14.14 12.37 15.11
C THR A 189 14.34 10.89 14.84
N ALA A 190 13.27 10.08 15.01
CA ALA A 190 13.30 8.64 14.79
C ALA A 190 13.13 8.32 13.29
N LEU A 191 14.17 8.58 12.51
CA LEU A 191 14.20 8.37 11.07
C LEU A 191 14.85 7.03 10.69
N LEU A 192 14.55 6.54 9.50
CA LEU A 192 15.23 5.36 8.95
C LEU A 192 16.64 5.76 8.50
N THR A 193 17.63 5.40 9.28
CA THR A 193 19.05 5.64 8.98
C THR A 193 19.74 4.34 8.56
N PRO A 194 20.94 4.41 7.92
CA PRO A 194 21.74 3.22 7.59
C PRO A 194 22.04 2.33 8.81
N LEU A 195 22.16 2.92 9.99
CA LEU A 195 22.34 2.19 11.26
C LEU A 195 21.11 1.32 11.58
N GLU A 196 19.93 1.87 11.46
CA GLU A 196 18.66 1.14 11.70
C GLU A 196 18.45 0.01 10.70
N ILE A 197 18.83 0.23 9.43
CA ILE A 197 18.82 -0.82 8.40
C ILE A 197 19.77 -1.96 8.79
N ASN A 198 20.98 -1.64 9.23
CA ASN A 198 21.95 -2.65 9.66
C ASN A 198 21.46 -3.43 10.89
N LYS A 199 20.81 -2.77 11.86
CA LYS A 199 20.14 -3.45 12.98
C LYS A 199 19.06 -4.42 12.51
N ALA A 200 18.19 -3.99 11.57
CA ALA A 200 17.14 -4.84 11.02
C ALA A 200 17.71 -6.06 10.29
N VAL A 201 18.72 -5.88 9.44
CA VAL A 201 19.41 -6.99 8.76
C VAL A 201 20.07 -7.95 9.75
N THR A 202 20.69 -7.42 10.79
CA THR A 202 21.32 -8.22 11.85
C THR A 202 20.27 -9.06 12.58
N THR A 203 19.11 -8.50 12.86
CA THR A 203 17.98 -9.22 13.46
C THR A 203 17.48 -10.34 12.57
N LEU A 204 17.30 -10.08 11.26
CA LEU A 204 16.92 -11.11 10.30
C LEU A 204 17.94 -12.25 10.22
N LYS A 205 19.24 -11.92 10.21
CA LYS A 205 20.31 -12.93 10.19
C LYS A 205 20.34 -13.75 11.49
N LYS A 206 20.15 -13.13 12.66
CA LYS A 206 20.05 -13.84 13.95
C LYS A 206 18.86 -14.80 13.98
N LEU A 207 17.74 -14.45 13.35
CA LEU A 207 16.56 -15.31 13.22
C LEU A 207 16.72 -16.40 12.15
N GLY A 208 17.84 -16.43 11.44
CA GLY A 208 18.11 -17.42 10.38
C GLY A 208 17.28 -17.19 9.09
N ALA A 209 16.77 -15.97 8.88
CA ALA A 209 16.03 -15.64 7.67
C ALA A 209 16.94 -15.70 6.44
N LYS A 210 16.52 -16.45 5.41
CA LYS A 210 17.29 -16.58 4.17
C LYS A 210 17.00 -15.38 3.25
N PRO A 211 18.01 -14.80 2.60
CA PRO A 211 17.80 -13.72 1.64
C PRO A 211 17.13 -14.23 0.36
N ILE A 212 16.47 -13.32 -0.38
CA ILE A 212 15.91 -13.56 -1.71
C ILE A 212 16.99 -13.18 -2.73
N ASN A 213 17.45 -14.15 -3.55
CA ASN A 213 18.52 -13.92 -4.53
C ASN A 213 19.79 -13.24 -3.95
N GLY A 214 20.17 -13.65 -2.73
CA GLY A 214 21.35 -13.13 -2.06
C GLY A 214 21.15 -11.82 -1.29
N LYS A 215 19.98 -11.17 -1.37
CA LYS A 215 19.67 -9.88 -0.73
C LYS A 215 18.33 -9.92 -0.03
N TYR A 216 18.18 -9.13 1.04
CA TYR A 216 16.87 -8.87 1.62
C TYR A 216 16.14 -7.82 0.79
N VAL A 217 14.83 -7.80 0.86
CA VAL A 217 14.00 -6.80 0.18
C VAL A 217 13.32 -5.93 1.23
N ALA A 218 13.31 -4.62 1.00
CA ALA A 218 12.57 -3.67 1.84
C ALA A 218 11.60 -2.87 0.99
N ILE A 219 10.32 -2.81 1.42
CA ILE A 219 9.32 -1.92 0.82
C ILE A 219 9.21 -0.69 1.70
N ILE A 220 9.39 0.49 1.10
CA ILE A 220 9.39 1.78 1.77
C ILE A 220 8.41 2.76 1.13
N HIS A 221 7.93 3.71 1.93
CA HIS A 221 7.14 4.84 1.46
C HIS A 221 8.03 5.93 0.86
N PRO A 222 7.59 6.72 -0.14
CA PRO A 222 8.37 7.82 -0.73
C PRO A 222 8.93 8.82 0.29
N SER A 223 8.19 9.12 1.36
CA SER A 223 8.68 9.99 2.44
C SER A 223 9.89 9.41 3.18
N VAL A 224 9.90 8.08 3.41
CA VAL A 224 11.03 7.39 4.04
C VAL A 224 12.22 7.32 3.09
N SER A 225 11.96 7.15 1.78
CA SER A 225 12.95 7.20 0.74
C SER A 225 13.67 8.55 0.71
N PHE A 226 12.92 9.64 0.84
CA PHE A 226 13.48 10.98 0.92
C PHE A 226 14.43 11.14 2.12
N ASP A 227 14.00 10.72 3.31
CA ASP A 227 14.82 10.80 4.52
C ASP A 227 16.09 9.95 4.41
N LEU A 228 15.95 8.73 3.85
CA LEU A 228 17.07 7.83 3.66
C LEU A 228 18.11 8.39 2.69
N ARG A 229 17.68 8.96 1.56
CA ARG A 229 18.56 9.56 0.56
C ARG A 229 19.31 10.80 1.07
N ASN A 230 18.73 11.51 2.04
CA ASN A 230 19.37 12.66 2.68
C ASN A 230 20.34 12.26 3.82
N SER A 231 20.40 10.98 4.20
CA SER A 231 21.31 10.52 5.25
C SER A 231 22.75 10.43 4.71
N ASP A 232 23.71 10.90 5.50
CA ASP A 232 25.13 10.95 5.12
C ASP A 232 25.66 9.57 4.69
N GLY A 233 25.32 8.51 5.40
CA GLY A 233 25.75 7.15 5.10
C GLY A 233 25.22 6.60 3.77
N TRP A 234 24.04 7.05 3.31
CA TRP A 234 23.53 6.71 1.99
C TRP A 234 24.30 7.43 0.89
N VAL A 235 24.52 8.73 1.06
CA VAL A 235 25.26 9.56 0.12
C VAL A 235 26.69 9.05 -0.08
N GLU A 236 27.37 8.67 1.01
CA GLU A 236 28.72 8.12 0.94
C GLU A 236 28.79 6.77 0.23
N ALA A 237 27.86 5.86 0.54
CA ALA A 237 27.81 4.55 -0.11
C ALA A 237 27.63 4.64 -1.63
N HIS A 238 26.81 5.58 -2.10
CA HIS A 238 26.55 5.78 -3.54
C HIS A 238 27.65 6.53 -4.29
N LYS A 239 28.53 7.26 -3.61
CA LYS A 239 29.70 7.88 -4.24
C LYS A 239 30.70 6.85 -4.78
N TYR A 240 30.76 5.66 -4.19
CA TYR A 240 31.69 4.60 -4.54
C TYR A 240 31.07 3.45 -5.35
N ALA A 241 29.74 3.40 -5.44
CA ALA A 241 29.06 2.40 -6.25
C ALA A 241 29.02 2.84 -7.71
N ALA A 242 29.39 1.94 -8.64
CA ALA A 242 29.12 2.15 -10.04
C ALA A 242 27.60 2.32 -10.22
N VAL A 243 27.18 3.42 -10.84
CA VAL A 243 25.79 3.72 -11.10
C VAL A 243 25.28 2.71 -12.13
N THR A 244 24.77 1.58 -11.66
CA THR A 244 23.93 0.73 -12.48
C THR A 244 22.55 1.32 -12.37
N GLU A 245 22.05 1.92 -13.44
CA GLU A 245 20.72 2.49 -13.47
C GLU A 245 19.70 1.43 -13.11
N ILE A 246 18.97 1.67 -12.04
CA ILE A 246 18.00 0.76 -11.49
C ILE A 246 16.67 1.08 -12.14
N CYS A 247 16.19 0.14 -12.94
CA CYS A 247 14.86 0.21 -13.55
C CYS A 247 13.79 -0.23 -12.54
N ASN A 248 12.58 0.33 -12.64
CA ASN A 248 11.37 -0.13 -11.94
C ASN A 248 11.30 0.13 -10.42
N GLY A 249 11.37 1.41 -10.01
CA GLY A 249 11.06 1.80 -8.63
C GLY A 249 12.09 1.35 -7.58
N GLU A 250 13.18 0.73 -7.99
CA GLU A 250 14.31 0.45 -7.11
C GLU A 250 15.06 1.75 -6.82
N ILE A 251 15.31 2.01 -5.54
CA ILE A 251 16.03 3.22 -5.12
C ILE A 251 17.52 2.96 -5.03
N GLY A 252 17.91 1.71 -4.76
CA GLY A 252 19.27 1.31 -4.54
C GLY A 252 19.40 0.19 -3.52
N GLU A 253 20.64 -0.11 -3.17
CA GLU A 253 20.99 -1.16 -2.25
C GLU A 253 21.89 -0.62 -1.14
N LEU A 254 21.59 -1.03 0.09
CA LEU A 254 22.42 -0.70 1.25
C LEU A 254 22.41 -1.89 2.24
N HIS A 255 23.61 -2.24 2.75
CA HIS A 255 23.79 -3.34 3.74
C HIS A 255 23.19 -4.70 3.30
N GLY A 256 23.13 -4.96 1.98
CA GLY A 256 22.54 -6.19 1.46
C GLY A 256 21.01 -6.20 1.44
N VAL A 257 20.41 -5.03 1.50
CA VAL A 257 18.97 -4.79 1.34
C VAL A 257 18.72 -4.04 0.05
N ARG A 258 17.79 -4.53 -0.74
CA ARG A 258 17.26 -3.90 -1.94
C ARG A 258 15.99 -3.14 -1.57
N PHE A 259 15.96 -1.85 -1.86
CA PHE A 259 14.82 -0.99 -1.54
C PHE A 259 13.90 -0.82 -2.73
N VAL A 260 12.60 -1.05 -2.48
CA VAL A 260 11.52 -0.85 -3.45
C VAL A 260 10.59 0.21 -2.90
N GLU A 261 10.36 1.28 -3.66
CA GLU A 261 9.48 2.36 -3.29
C GLU A 261 8.04 2.03 -3.69
N SER A 262 7.10 2.21 -2.78
CA SER A 262 5.68 2.06 -3.05
C SER A 262 4.88 3.20 -2.41
N ASN A 263 4.12 3.91 -3.22
CA ASN A 263 3.19 4.93 -2.75
C ASN A 263 1.95 4.33 -2.05
N ASN A 264 1.72 3.02 -2.22
CA ASN A 264 0.69 2.25 -1.51
C ASN A 264 1.17 1.72 -0.14
N ALA A 265 2.40 2.04 0.32
CA ALA A 265 2.88 1.63 1.63
C ALA A 265 1.95 2.17 2.74
N LYS A 266 1.81 1.39 3.83
CA LYS A 266 0.91 1.78 4.93
C LYS A 266 1.42 3.04 5.62
N VAL A 267 0.50 3.92 5.98
CA VAL A 267 0.76 5.09 6.84
C VAL A 267 -0.13 4.96 8.06
N PHE A 268 0.46 5.10 9.24
CA PHE A 268 -0.27 5.20 10.50
C PHE A 268 -0.36 6.64 10.93
N ASN A 269 -1.55 7.12 11.23
CA ASN A 269 -1.84 8.46 11.75
C ASN A 269 -2.95 8.43 12.80
N ASP A 270 -3.13 7.30 13.45
CA ASP A 270 -4.15 7.04 14.46
C ASP A 270 -3.67 7.44 15.88
N SER A 271 -4.54 7.24 16.87
CA SER A 271 -4.26 7.54 18.28
C SER A 271 -3.08 6.76 18.89
N THR A 272 -2.56 5.74 18.21
CA THR A 272 -1.37 4.99 18.63
C THR A 272 -0.07 5.68 18.21
N CYS A 273 -0.16 6.72 17.37
CA CYS A 273 0.98 7.50 16.90
C CYS A 273 1.31 8.66 17.86
N PRO A 274 2.55 9.19 17.82
CA PRO A 274 2.93 10.32 18.66
C PRO A 274 2.04 11.55 18.42
N VAL A 275 1.70 12.27 19.47
CA VAL A 275 0.89 13.48 19.39
C VAL A 275 1.74 14.63 18.90
N LYS A 276 1.33 15.28 17.82
CA LYS A 276 1.92 16.50 17.28
C LYS A 276 1.34 17.75 17.96
N THR A 277 0.01 17.78 18.08
CA THR A 277 -0.74 18.85 18.74
C THR A 277 -1.78 18.20 19.64
N ALA A 278 -1.77 18.55 20.93
CA ALA A 278 -2.76 18.05 21.87
C ALA A 278 -4.17 18.53 21.49
N ALA A 279 -5.17 17.78 21.88
CA ALA A 279 -6.56 18.19 21.73
C ALA A 279 -6.82 19.46 22.55
N SER A 280 -7.51 20.46 21.97
CA SER A 280 -7.92 21.68 22.66
C SER A 280 -9.22 22.21 22.06
N ASP A 281 -10.12 22.71 22.90
CA ASP A 281 -11.35 23.45 22.55
C ASP A 281 -12.08 22.96 21.30
N GLY A 282 -12.53 21.69 21.32
CA GLY A 282 -13.31 21.10 20.24
C GLY A 282 -12.49 20.56 19.05
N ASN A 283 -11.18 20.78 19.02
CA ASN A 283 -10.31 20.21 18.00
C ASN A 283 -9.67 18.90 18.48
N PRO A 284 -9.76 17.80 17.70
CA PRO A 284 -9.11 16.55 18.05
C PRO A 284 -7.58 16.67 18.04
N ALA A 285 -6.90 15.80 18.78
CA ALA A 285 -5.45 15.72 18.75
C ALA A 285 -4.95 15.38 17.34
N VAL A 286 -3.92 16.09 16.90
CA VAL A 286 -3.21 15.80 15.64
C VAL A 286 -2.02 14.90 15.94
N HIS A 287 -1.89 13.80 15.22
CA HIS A 287 -0.81 12.83 15.37
C HIS A 287 0.22 12.96 14.25
N TYR A 288 1.46 12.60 14.55
CA TYR A 288 2.47 12.41 13.51
C TYR A 288 2.17 11.17 12.68
N SER A 289 2.42 11.23 11.38
CA SER A 289 2.36 10.06 10.53
C SER A 289 3.58 9.16 10.76
N VAL A 290 3.34 7.88 11.01
CA VAL A 290 4.40 6.86 11.18
C VAL A 290 4.38 5.93 9.98
N TYR A 291 5.54 5.76 9.36
CA TYR A 291 5.71 4.98 8.13
C TYR A 291 6.41 3.67 8.46
N PRO A 292 5.74 2.52 8.34
CA PRO A 292 6.39 1.23 8.49
C PRO A 292 7.19 0.88 7.24
N THR A 293 8.41 0.45 7.43
CA THR A 293 9.25 -0.16 6.40
C THR A 293 9.22 -1.67 6.57
N LEU A 294 8.89 -2.40 5.50
CA LEU A 294 8.74 -3.85 5.53
C LEU A 294 10.00 -4.52 5.02
N PHE A 295 10.68 -5.30 5.86
CA PHE A 295 11.87 -6.07 5.49
C PHE A 295 11.52 -7.54 5.32
N PHE A 296 11.86 -8.12 4.15
CA PHE A 296 11.53 -9.50 3.81
C PHE A 296 12.75 -10.35 3.54
N GLY A 297 12.72 -11.58 4.07
CA GLY A 297 13.51 -12.69 3.61
C GLY A 297 12.65 -13.65 2.76
N LYS A 298 13.27 -14.71 2.24
CA LYS A 298 12.57 -15.75 1.50
C LYS A 298 11.54 -16.47 2.37
N GLY A 299 10.31 -16.60 1.88
CA GLY A 299 9.22 -17.25 2.59
C GLY A 299 8.70 -16.48 3.82
N ALA A 300 8.90 -15.16 3.87
CA ALA A 300 8.45 -14.31 4.98
C ALA A 300 6.93 -14.36 5.17
N PHE A 301 6.18 -14.43 4.09
CA PHE A 301 4.73 -14.59 4.08
C PHE A 301 4.27 -15.38 2.86
N ARG A 302 3.08 -15.96 2.96
CA ARG A 302 2.48 -16.81 1.93
C ARG A 302 1.15 -16.24 1.49
N MET A 303 0.84 -16.43 0.22
CA MET A 303 -0.44 -16.10 -0.39
C MET A 303 -1.04 -17.37 -0.97
N ILE A 304 -2.33 -17.59 -0.71
CA ILE A 304 -3.08 -18.72 -1.27
C ILE A 304 -3.58 -18.30 -2.65
N ASP A 305 -3.30 -19.13 -3.64
CA ASP A 305 -3.77 -18.96 -5.02
C ASP A 305 -4.73 -20.13 -5.33
N PRO A 306 -6.05 -19.91 -5.25
CA PRO A 306 -7.02 -20.97 -5.47
C PRO A 306 -7.06 -21.36 -6.95
N GLU A 307 -6.98 -22.63 -7.25
CA GLU A 307 -7.09 -23.16 -8.61
C GLU A 307 -8.47 -22.86 -9.20
N GLY A 308 -8.51 -22.03 -10.26
CA GLY A 308 -9.74 -21.57 -10.90
C GLY A 308 -10.44 -20.41 -10.19
N GLY A 309 -9.79 -19.76 -9.21
CA GLY A 309 -10.24 -18.54 -8.56
C GLY A 309 -9.51 -17.30 -9.09
N ASN A 310 -9.20 -17.26 -10.37
CA ASN A 310 -8.56 -16.11 -11.00
C ASN A 310 -9.52 -14.92 -11.05
N LEU A 311 -8.94 -13.72 -11.16
CA LEU A 311 -9.71 -12.52 -11.44
C LEU A 311 -10.49 -12.69 -12.74
N GLU A 312 -11.81 -12.67 -12.67
CA GLU A 312 -12.71 -12.77 -13.81
C GLU A 312 -13.50 -11.48 -13.93
N MET A 313 -13.42 -10.86 -15.10
CA MET A 313 -14.23 -9.70 -15.42
C MET A 313 -15.56 -10.16 -15.99
N ILE A 314 -16.64 -9.78 -15.32
CA ILE A 314 -18.00 -10.16 -15.68
C ILE A 314 -18.71 -8.95 -16.27
N VAL A 315 -19.01 -8.99 -17.56
CA VAL A 315 -19.81 -7.97 -18.26
C VAL A 315 -21.18 -8.59 -18.54
N LYS A 316 -22.22 -7.96 -18.01
CA LYS A 316 -23.62 -8.34 -18.32
C LYS A 316 -24.29 -7.20 -19.06
N ASN A 317 -24.76 -7.50 -20.24
CA ASN A 317 -25.50 -6.56 -21.08
C ASN A 317 -26.98 -6.49 -20.66
N LYS A 318 -27.71 -5.56 -21.29
CA LYS A 318 -29.16 -5.45 -21.15
C LYS A 318 -29.82 -6.80 -21.43
N GLY A 319 -30.83 -7.16 -20.68
CA GLY A 319 -31.51 -8.45 -20.79
C GLY A 319 -30.89 -9.60 -19.99
N GLU A 320 -29.64 -9.50 -19.53
CA GLU A 320 -28.96 -10.52 -18.73
C GLU A 320 -29.09 -10.29 -17.22
N ILE A 321 -29.48 -9.07 -16.81
CA ILE A 321 -29.51 -8.66 -15.40
C ILE A 321 -30.86 -8.92 -14.73
N GLY A 322 -31.92 -9.08 -15.54
CA GLY A 322 -33.26 -9.39 -15.05
C GLY A 322 -33.92 -8.22 -14.32
N GLY A 323 -34.28 -7.19 -15.04
CA GLY A 323 -35.11 -6.08 -14.57
C GLY A 323 -36.38 -5.98 -15.44
N PRO A 324 -37.46 -5.39 -14.94
CA PRO A 324 -38.74 -5.31 -15.71
C PRO A 324 -38.63 -4.48 -16.98
N LEU A 325 -37.56 -3.68 -17.15
CA LEU A 325 -37.37 -2.80 -18.32
C LEU A 325 -35.98 -2.93 -18.95
N ASP A 326 -35.12 -3.84 -18.45
CA ASP A 326 -33.77 -4.11 -18.97
C ASP A 326 -32.93 -2.85 -19.29
N GLN A 327 -32.96 -1.86 -18.37
CA GLN A 327 -32.37 -0.53 -18.60
C GLN A 327 -30.91 -0.42 -18.15
N PHE A 328 -30.31 -1.49 -17.63
CA PHE A 328 -28.99 -1.46 -17.05
C PHE A 328 -28.06 -2.51 -17.67
N SER A 329 -26.80 -2.13 -17.85
CA SER A 329 -25.67 -3.03 -18.03
C SER A 329 -24.76 -2.97 -16.80
N THR A 330 -24.07 -4.06 -16.48
CA THR A 330 -23.13 -4.09 -15.35
C THR A 330 -21.79 -4.65 -15.78
N VAL A 331 -20.74 -4.03 -15.24
CA VAL A 331 -19.37 -4.50 -15.36
C VAL A 331 -18.85 -4.71 -13.94
N GLY A 332 -18.26 -5.87 -13.67
CA GLY A 332 -17.77 -6.21 -12.34
C GLY A 332 -16.68 -7.27 -12.36
N TYR A 333 -16.07 -7.51 -11.19
CA TYR A 333 -15.10 -8.58 -10.97
C TYR A 333 -15.37 -9.32 -9.68
#